data_07a5dbbefede2792da91d7b5e5597cf4
#
_entry.id   07a5dbbefede2792da91d7b5e5597cf4
#
_cell.length_a   1.000
_cell.length_b   1.000
_cell.length_c   1.000
_cell.angle_alpha   90.00
_cell.angle_beta   90.00
_cell.angle_gamma   90.00
#
_symmetry.space_group_name_H-M   'P 1'
#
loop_
_entity.id
_entity.type
_entity.pdbx_description
1 polymer ?
#
loop_
_entity_poly.entity_id
_entity_poly.type
_entity_poly.pdbx_seq_one_letter_code
_entity_poly.pdbx_strand_id
1 'polypeptide(L)'
;MQTSTLVLFLFVIAVFAFYSSQNRSISIAGKLGGIRKLSSLPSYYGTYSVLLTLVPVLLFISLWISLDQLVIERLVVEKIPKEYVPLNTSDYQLMINKIMSISEGIIKNDSVPSWQLDAAVRMRQLSVISQWSITCLSIFMASILVYWGFRRVSENFNARSVVETIMERMLLASAC
;
A
#
# COMPACT_ATOMS: atom_id res chain seq x y z
N MET A 1 0.73 13.00 -2.42
CA MET A 1 -0.59 12.51 -2.89
C MET A 1 -1.39 12.07 -1.67
N GLN A 2 -2.70 12.34 -1.66
CA GLN A 2 -3.53 11.85 -0.55
C GLN A 2 -3.67 10.33 -0.64
N THR A 3 -3.68 9.66 0.50
CA THR A 3 -3.85 8.20 0.61
C THR A 3 -5.08 7.70 -0.17
N SER A 4 -6.12 8.54 -0.24
CA SER A 4 -7.33 8.29 -1.02
C SER A 4 -7.06 8.09 -2.52
N THR A 5 -6.15 8.86 -3.11
CA THR A 5 -5.80 8.74 -4.53
C THR A 5 -5.09 7.41 -4.82
N LEU A 6 -4.20 6.99 -3.91
CA LEU A 6 -3.49 5.71 -4.02
C LEU A 6 -4.47 4.53 -3.95
N VAL A 7 -5.43 4.56 -3.01
CA VAL A 7 -6.47 3.53 -2.89
C VAL A 7 -7.33 3.46 -4.15
N LEU A 8 -7.69 4.61 -4.73
CA LEU A 8 -8.46 4.66 -5.96
C LEU A 8 -7.69 4.04 -7.14
N PHE A 9 -6.39 4.33 -7.27
CA PHE A 9 -5.54 3.71 -8.28
C PHE A 9 -5.44 2.19 -8.11
N LEU A 10 -5.29 1.71 -6.88
CA LEU A 10 -5.27 0.28 -6.60
C LEU A 10 -6.60 -0.40 -6.95
N PHE A 11 -7.72 0.28 -6.70
CA PHE A 11 -9.03 -0.23 -7.08
C PHE A 11 -9.15 -0.37 -8.60
N VAL A 12 -8.70 0.62 -9.37
CA VAL A 12 -8.67 0.55 -10.85
C VAL A 12 -7.81 -0.61 -11.33
N ILE A 13 -6.61 -0.79 -10.74
CA ILE A 13 -5.73 -1.92 -11.06
C ILE A 13 -6.40 -3.26 -10.74
N ALA A 14 -7.12 -3.35 -9.62
CA ALA A 14 -7.84 -4.57 -9.23
C ALA A 14 -8.96 -4.92 -10.21
N VAL A 15 -9.74 -3.93 -10.65
CA VAL A 15 -10.78 -4.10 -11.67
C VAL A 15 -10.15 -4.56 -12.99
N PHE A 16 -9.04 -3.95 -13.40
CA PHE A 16 -8.32 -4.36 -14.59
C PHE A 16 -7.78 -5.79 -14.48
N ALA A 17 -7.22 -6.17 -13.34
CA ALA A 17 -6.73 -7.53 -13.06
C ALA A 17 -7.87 -8.55 -13.15
N PHE A 18 -9.05 -8.21 -12.60
CA PHE A 18 -10.25 -9.05 -12.66
C PHE A 18 -10.64 -9.34 -14.11
N TYR A 19 -10.91 -8.30 -14.88
CA TYR A 19 -11.38 -8.44 -16.25
C TYR A 19 -10.35 -9.09 -17.16
N SER A 20 -9.06 -8.76 -17.03
CA SER A 20 -7.98 -9.35 -17.82
C SER A 20 -7.89 -10.87 -17.60
N SER A 21 -7.94 -11.32 -16.34
CA SER A 21 -7.85 -12.74 -16.01
C SER A 21 -9.13 -13.50 -16.37
N GLN A 22 -10.29 -12.89 -16.21
CA GLN A 22 -11.56 -13.46 -16.62
C GLN A 22 -11.63 -13.65 -18.14
N ASN A 23 -11.28 -12.63 -18.91
CA ASN A 23 -11.28 -12.69 -20.38
C ASN A 23 -10.29 -13.74 -20.89
N ARG A 24 -9.11 -13.84 -20.27
CA ARG A 24 -8.15 -14.90 -20.60
C ARG A 24 -8.73 -16.28 -20.33
N SER A 25 -9.41 -16.51 -19.22
CA SER A 25 -10.02 -17.81 -18.90
C SER A 25 -11.13 -18.16 -19.89
N ILE A 26 -11.93 -17.19 -20.33
CA ILE A 26 -12.95 -17.38 -21.38
C ILE A 26 -12.30 -17.72 -22.72
N SER A 27 -11.20 -17.07 -23.09
CA SER A 27 -10.46 -17.36 -24.31
C SER A 27 -9.89 -18.79 -24.30
N ILE A 28 -9.39 -19.26 -23.16
CA ILE A 28 -8.92 -20.65 -22.97
C ILE A 28 -10.11 -21.62 -23.10
N ALA A 29 -11.25 -21.31 -22.48
CA ALA A 29 -12.46 -22.11 -22.56
C ALA A 29 -12.95 -22.28 -24.01
N GLY A 30 -12.88 -21.22 -24.83
CA GLY A 30 -13.24 -21.28 -26.24
C GLY A 30 -12.39 -22.26 -27.04
N LYS A 31 -11.09 -22.36 -26.73
CA LYS A 31 -10.16 -23.35 -27.37
C LYS A 31 -10.42 -24.77 -26.92
N LEU A 32 -10.91 -24.97 -25.72
CA LEU A 32 -11.22 -26.31 -25.15
C LEU A 32 -12.62 -26.85 -25.54
N GLY A 33 -13.43 -26.03 -26.22
CA GLY A 33 -14.79 -26.41 -26.64
C GLY A 33 -15.85 -26.16 -25.57
N GLY A 34 -15.62 -25.20 -24.69
CA GLY A 34 -16.64 -24.67 -23.76
C GLY A 34 -16.20 -24.46 -22.32
N ILE A 35 -16.91 -23.60 -21.61
CA ILE A 35 -16.65 -23.21 -20.22
C ILE A 35 -16.67 -24.42 -19.26
N ARG A 36 -17.47 -25.46 -19.57
CA ARG A 36 -17.58 -26.68 -18.75
C ARG A 36 -16.28 -27.50 -18.64
N LYS A 37 -15.33 -27.27 -19.54
CA LYS A 37 -14.02 -27.97 -19.53
C LYS A 37 -12.96 -27.24 -18.71
N LEU A 38 -13.25 -26.05 -18.18
CA LEU A 38 -12.38 -25.36 -17.23
C LEU A 38 -12.49 -25.97 -15.83
N SER A 39 -11.38 -26.03 -15.11
CA SER A 39 -11.33 -26.50 -13.72
C SER A 39 -12.12 -25.61 -12.75
N SER A 40 -12.37 -24.35 -13.11
CA SER A 40 -13.13 -23.37 -12.30
C SER A 40 -13.91 -22.42 -13.20
N LEU A 41 -14.97 -21.79 -12.66
CA LEU A 41 -15.71 -20.73 -13.36
C LEU A 41 -14.81 -19.54 -13.69
N PRO A 42 -15.02 -18.84 -14.81
CA PRO A 42 -14.21 -17.68 -15.21
C PRO A 42 -14.11 -16.57 -14.14
N SER A 43 -15.15 -16.37 -13.35
CA SER A 43 -15.15 -15.39 -12.25
C SER A 43 -14.13 -15.70 -11.17
N TYR A 44 -13.88 -16.98 -10.85
CA TYR A 44 -12.86 -17.36 -9.86
C TYR A 44 -11.44 -16.98 -10.30
N TYR A 45 -11.14 -17.04 -11.60
CA TYR A 45 -9.84 -16.58 -12.11
C TYR A 45 -9.68 -15.06 -11.95
N GLY A 46 -10.76 -14.30 -12.17
CA GLY A 46 -10.78 -12.86 -11.90
C GLY A 46 -10.55 -12.57 -10.41
N THR A 47 -11.34 -13.20 -9.53
CA THR A 47 -11.21 -13.05 -8.07
C THR A 47 -9.83 -13.45 -7.57
N TYR A 48 -9.27 -14.55 -8.08
CA TYR A 48 -7.90 -14.96 -7.75
C TYR A 48 -6.88 -13.87 -8.06
N SER A 49 -6.96 -13.26 -9.26
CA SER A 49 -6.02 -12.20 -9.66
C SER A 49 -6.17 -10.94 -8.81
N VAL A 50 -7.40 -10.58 -8.42
CA VAL A 50 -7.66 -9.48 -7.50
C VAL A 50 -7.04 -9.76 -6.13
N LEU A 51 -7.30 -10.92 -5.54
CA LEU A 51 -6.75 -11.29 -4.23
C LEU A 51 -5.23 -11.36 -4.26
N LEU A 52 -4.65 -11.97 -5.30
CA LEU A 52 -3.21 -12.05 -5.48
C LEU A 52 -2.55 -10.68 -5.58
N THR A 53 -3.24 -9.69 -6.15
CA THR A 53 -2.72 -8.34 -6.32
C THR A 53 -2.98 -7.48 -5.07
N LEU A 54 -4.21 -7.45 -4.57
CA LEU A 54 -4.59 -6.53 -3.50
C LEU A 54 -3.99 -6.92 -2.15
N VAL A 55 -4.03 -8.21 -1.79
CA VAL A 55 -3.61 -8.64 -0.45
C VAL A 55 -2.15 -8.29 -0.16
N PRO A 56 -1.16 -8.66 -1.01
CA PRO A 56 0.24 -8.30 -0.75
C PRO A 56 0.49 -6.78 -0.80
N VAL A 57 -0.18 -6.06 -1.73
CA VAL A 57 -0.01 -4.60 -1.84
C VAL A 57 -0.57 -3.88 -0.63
N LEU A 58 -1.73 -4.28 -0.12
CA LEU A 58 -2.31 -3.68 1.09
C LEU A 58 -1.46 -3.97 2.32
N LEU A 59 -0.94 -5.19 2.46
CA LEU A 59 0.01 -5.52 3.54
C LEU A 59 1.29 -4.68 3.46
N PHE A 60 1.84 -4.51 2.26
CA PHE A 60 3.00 -3.67 2.03
C PHE A 60 2.74 -2.20 2.43
N ILE A 61 1.60 -1.64 2.01
CA ILE A 61 1.21 -0.26 2.35
C ILE A 61 1.03 -0.10 3.87
N SER A 62 0.36 -1.05 4.53
CA SER A 62 0.16 -1.03 5.97
C SER A 62 1.48 -1.06 6.74
N LEU A 63 2.40 -1.93 6.31
CA LEU A 63 3.74 -2.01 6.90
C LEU A 63 4.53 -0.71 6.66
N TRP A 64 4.47 -0.16 5.43
CA TRP A 64 5.15 1.08 5.10
C TRP A 64 4.67 2.25 5.96
N ILE A 65 3.35 2.45 6.06
CA ILE A 65 2.77 3.54 6.88
C ILE A 65 3.21 3.40 8.34
N SER A 66 3.26 2.19 8.87
CA SER A 66 3.70 1.95 10.26
C SER A 66 5.18 2.28 10.50
N LEU A 67 6.03 2.05 9.51
CA LEU A 67 7.47 2.30 9.61
C LEU A 67 7.86 3.73 9.23
N ASP A 68 7.14 4.35 8.29
CA ASP A 68 7.45 5.64 7.70
C ASP A 68 7.55 6.74 8.77
N GLN A 69 6.57 6.81 9.66
CA GLN A 69 6.55 7.81 10.73
C GLN A 69 7.75 7.68 11.66
N LEU A 70 8.12 6.45 12.03
CA LEU A 70 9.27 6.19 12.90
C LEU A 70 10.61 6.58 12.23
N VAL A 71 10.73 6.30 10.93
CA VAL A 71 11.95 6.62 10.17
C VAL A 71 12.09 8.13 9.98
N ILE A 72 11.01 8.82 9.57
CA ILE A 72 11.03 10.27 9.38
C ILE A 72 11.35 10.98 10.69
N GLU A 73 10.71 10.60 11.79
CA GLU A 73 10.96 11.17 13.10
C GLU A 73 12.44 11.07 13.49
N ARG A 74 13.04 9.88 13.36
CA ARG A 74 14.47 9.66 13.66
C ARG A 74 15.38 10.54 12.80
N LEU A 75 15.13 10.60 11.50
CA LEU A 75 15.94 11.37 10.55
C LEU A 75 15.83 12.90 10.79
N VAL A 76 14.69 13.37 11.27
CA VAL A 76 14.49 14.78 11.62
C VAL A 76 15.23 15.10 12.92
N VAL A 77 15.04 14.28 13.95
CA VAL A 77 15.63 14.51 15.29
C VAL A 77 17.15 14.43 15.25
N GLU A 78 17.74 13.54 14.45
CA GLU A 78 19.21 13.42 14.30
C GLU A 78 19.88 14.76 13.89
N LYS A 79 19.16 15.63 13.21
CA LYS A 79 19.67 16.93 12.75
C LYS A 79 19.36 18.08 13.68
N ILE A 80 18.52 17.87 14.71
CA ILE A 80 18.26 18.87 15.73
C ILE A 80 19.47 18.94 16.68
N PRO A 81 19.98 20.13 17.00
CA PRO A 81 21.06 20.27 18.02
C PRO A 81 20.61 19.64 19.34
N LYS A 82 21.50 18.82 19.93
CA LYS A 82 21.19 18.04 21.15
C LYS A 82 20.72 18.89 22.33
N GLU A 83 21.06 20.17 22.35
CA GLU A 83 20.65 21.14 23.36
C GLU A 83 19.12 21.38 23.37
N TYR A 84 18.43 21.19 22.23
CA TYR A 84 16.99 21.41 22.08
C TYR A 84 16.16 20.13 22.13
N VAL A 85 16.79 18.97 22.25
CA VAL A 85 16.10 17.70 22.37
C VAL A 85 15.79 17.42 23.83
N PRO A 86 14.52 17.41 24.25
CA PRO A 86 14.17 17.16 25.64
C PRO A 86 14.52 15.73 26.06
N LEU A 87 14.99 15.58 27.30
CA LEU A 87 15.27 14.27 27.91
C LEU A 87 13.99 13.56 28.36
N ASN A 88 12.93 14.31 28.60
CA ASN A 88 11.63 13.81 29.04
C ASN A 88 10.78 13.32 27.84
N THR A 89 10.23 12.14 27.93
CA THR A 89 9.41 11.53 26.84
C THR A 89 8.19 12.38 26.49
N SER A 90 7.54 13.01 27.49
CA SER A 90 6.37 13.87 27.25
C SER A 90 6.73 15.14 26.47
N ASP A 91 7.81 15.80 26.86
CA ASP A 91 8.26 17.04 26.21
C ASP A 91 8.80 16.76 24.81
N TYR A 92 9.44 15.59 24.62
CA TYR A 92 9.86 15.11 23.32
C TYR A 92 8.67 14.92 22.36
N GLN A 93 7.60 14.26 22.80
CA GLN A 93 6.39 14.08 21.98
C GLN A 93 5.72 15.42 21.65
N LEU A 94 5.68 16.35 22.60
CA LEU A 94 5.15 17.70 22.35
C LEU A 94 5.98 18.45 21.30
N MET A 95 7.32 18.34 21.36
CA MET A 95 8.23 18.93 20.38
C MET A 95 7.98 18.35 18.98
N ILE A 96 7.91 17.03 18.83
CA ILE A 96 7.65 16.36 17.56
C ILE A 96 6.28 16.75 16.99
N ASN A 97 5.22 16.72 17.81
CA ASN A 97 3.88 17.12 17.39
C ASN A 97 3.84 18.60 16.94
N LYS A 98 4.60 19.47 17.60
CA LYS A 98 4.71 20.89 17.21
C LYS A 98 5.41 21.02 15.85
N ILE A 99 6.54 20.32 15.63
CA ILE A 99 7.26 20.31 14.36
C ILE A 99 6.34 19.76 13.24
N MET A 100 5.59 18.71 13.52
CA MET A 100 4.63 18.14 12.59
C MET A 100 3.54 19.16 12.21
N SER A 101 2.93 19.83 13.17
CA SER A 101 1.92 20.87 12.93
C SER A 101 2.45 22.06 12.13
N ILE A 102 3.72 22.42 12.32
CA ILE A 102 4.39 23.44 11.50
C ILE A 102 4.62 22.93 10.08
N SER A 103 5.05 21.67 9.92
CA SER A 103 5.29 21.07 8.61
C SER A 103 4.01 20.97 7.76
N GLU A 104 2.86 20.77 8.41
CA GLU A 104 1.53 20.73 7.79
C GLU A 104 0.94 22.13 7.54
N GLY A 105 1.60 23.19 8.05
CA GLY A 105 1.16 24.57 7.88
C GLY A 105 0.00 24.99 8.80
N ILE A 106 -0.27 24.23 9.84
CA ILE A 106 -1.33 24.52 10.84
C ILE A 106 -0.91 25.70 11.72
N ILE A 107 0.37 25.78 12.07
CA ILE A 107 0.95 26.86 12.88
C ILE A 107 1.65 27.85 11.96
N LYS A 108 1.28 29.15 12.05
CA LYS A 108 1.92 30.23 11.30
C LYS A 108 3.32 30.55 11.82
N ASN A 109 4.22 30.89 10.91
CA ASN A 109 5.66 31.01 11.13
C ASN A 109 6.10 32.20 12.02
N ASP A 110 5.20 33.13 12.38
CA ASP A 110 5.57 34.44 12.96
C ASP A 110 6.17 34.41 14.38
N SER A 111 6.15 33.27 15.07
CA SER A 111 6.67 33.13 16.44
C SER A 111 7.46 31.84 16.69
N VAL A 112 7.98 31.18 15.61
CA VAL A 112 8.65 29.88 15.71
C VAL A 112 10.16 30.07 15.64
N PRO A 113 10.96 29.46 16.54
CA PRO A 113 12.43 29.44 16.44
C PRO A 113 12.91 28.87 15.10
N SER A 114 13.99 29.42 14.56
CA SER A 114 14.54 29.01 13.24
C SER A 114 14.81 27.51 13.13
N TRP A 115 15.33 26.89 14.18
CA TRP A 115 15.63 25.45 14.19
C TRP A 115 14.36 24.57 14.07
N GLN A 116 13.21 25.01 14.62
CA GLN A 116 11.93 24.31 14.46
C GLN A 116 11.42 24.43 13.03
N LEU A 117 11.64 25.57 12.41
CA LEU A 117 11.27 25.81 11.01
C LEU A 117 12.09 24.92 10.08
N ASP A 118 13.40 24.85 10.27
CA ASP A 118 14.29 23.99 9.49
C ASP A 118 13.93 22.50 9.64
N ALA A 119 13.63 22.08 10.88
CA ALA A 119 13.17 20.72 11.15
C ALA A 119 11.82 20.41 10.47
N ALA A 120 10.88 21.35 10.48
CA ALA A 120 9.57 21.22 9.84
C ALA A 120 9.68 21.15 8.30
N VAL A 121 10.51 21.99 7.69
CA VAL A 121 10.79 21.94 6.24
C VAL A 121 11.36 20.58 5.85
N ARG A 122 12.33 20.08 6.62
CA ARG A 122 12.94 18.78 6.41
C ARG A 122 11.93 17.64 6.57
N MET A 123 11.10 17.68 7.61
CA MET A 123 10.02 16.70 7.83
C MET A 123 9.07 16.65 6.64
N ARG A 124 8.67 17.81 6.12
CA ARG A 124 7.82 17.90 4.92
C ARG A 124 8.49 17.33 3.68
N GLN A 125 9.77 17.62 3.46
CA GLN A 125 10.52 17.05 2.33
C GLN A 125 10.59 15.52 2.40
N LEU A 126 10.93 14.98 3.56
CA LEU A 126 11.00 13.53 3.77
C LEU A 126 9.64 12.86 3.59
N SER A 127 8.56 13.46 4.12
CA SER A 127 7.21 12.91 3.94
C SER A 127 6.74 12.94 2.49
N VAL A 128 7.07 13.97 1.73
CA VAL A 128 6.77 14.02 0.28
C VAL A 128 7.55 12.94 -0.48
N ILE A 129 8.85 12.78 -0.18
CA ILE A 129 9.67 11.72 -0.81
C ILE A 129 9.10 10.34 -0.48
N SER A 130 8.74 10.09 0.78
CA SER A 130 8.15 8.83 1.22
C SER A 130 6.81 8.55 0.51
N GLN A 131 5.92 9.54 0.41
CA GLN A 131 4.65 9.41 -0.30
C GLN A 131 4.82 9.06 -1.78
N TRP A 132 5.80 9.64 -2.46
CA TRP A 132 6.11 9.29 -3.83
C TRP A 132 6.70 7.88 -3.94
N SER A 133 7.61 7.53 -3.02
CA SER A 133 8.25 6.22 -2.98
C SER A 133 7.23 5.09 -2.78
N ILE A 134 6.32 5.21 -1.81
CA ILE A 134 5.27 4.20 -1.57
C ILE A 134 4.33 4.08 -2.79
N THR A 135 4.00 5.21 -3.43
CA THR A 135 3.11 5.20 -4.59
C THR A 135 3.76 4.47 -5.77
N CYS A 136 5.00 4.83 -6.12
CA CYS A 136 5.73 4.18 -7.21
C CYS A 136 5.95 2.68 -6.93
N LEU A 137 6.36 2.34 -5.71
CA LEU A 137 6.66 0.96 -5.32
C LEU A 137 5.40 0.08 -5.32
N SER A 138 4.28 0.60 -4.80
CA SER A 138 3.01 -0.13 -4.76
C SER A 138 2.43 -0.35 -6.16
N ILE A 139 2.50 0.64 -7.06
CA ILE A 139 2.07 0.48 -8.45
C ILE A 139 2.96 -0.54 -9.17
N PHE A 140 4.28 -0.47 -8.99
CA PHE A 140 5.22 -1.40 -9.59
C PHE A 140 4.97 -2.83 -9.12
N MET A 141 4.81 -3.03 -7.81
CA MET A 141 4.50 -4.33 -7.21
C MET A 141 3.14 -4.86 -7.71
N ALA A 142 2.11 -4.02 -7.74
CA ALA A 142 0.80 -4.39 -8.27
C ALA A 142 0.88 -4.84 -9.73
N SER A 143 1.64 -4.12 -10.58
CA SER A 143 1.82 -4.46 -12.00
C SER A 143 2.49 -5.83 -12.20
N ILE A 144 3.52 -6.13 -11.40
CA ILE A 144 4.18 -7.45 -11.42
C ILE A 144 3.21 -8.54 -11.01
N LEU A 145 2.42 -8.33 -9.94
CA LEU A 145 1.47 -9.32 -9.45
C LEU A 145 0.32 -9.56 -10.43
N VAL A 146 -0.19 -8.52 -11.09
CA VAL A 146 -1.19 -8.65 -12.17
C VAL A 146 -0.62 -9.47 -13.33
N TYR A 147 0.60 -9.17 -13.76
CA TYR A 147 1.27 -9.91 -14.83
C TYR A 147 1.47 -11.38 -14.45
N TRP A 148 1.91 -11.64 -13.24
CA TRP A 148 2.11 -13.00 -12.74
C TRP A 148 0.80 -13.77 -12.58
N GLY A 149 -0.24 -13.14 -12.02
CA GLY A 149 -1.60 -13.67 -11.94
C GLY A 149 -2.14 -14.02 -13.31
N PHE A 150 -2.00 -13.10 -14.28
CA PHE A 150 -2.41 -13.33 -15.66
C PHE A 150 -1.70 -14.51 -16.30
N ARG A 151 -0.39 -14.67 -16.10
CA ARG A 151 0.37 -15.83 -16.62
C ARG A 151 -0.05 -17.16 -16.00
N ARG A 152 -0.49 -17.15 -14.73
CA ARG A 152 -0.87 -18.36 -14.01
C ARG A 152 -2.25 -18.90 -14.39
N VAL A 153 -3.08 -18.09 -15.04
CA VAL A 153 -4.37 -18.55 -15.59
C VAL A 153 -4.13 -19.58 -16.69
N SER A 154 -4.45 -20.84 -16.39
CA SER A 154 -4.30 -22.01 -17.28
C SER A 154 -5.49 -22.96 -17.11
N GLU A 155 -5.66 -23.88 -18.04
CA GLU A 155 -6.75 -24.85 -18.06
C GLU A 155 -6.80 -25.77 -16.82
N ASN A 156 -5.62 -26.16 -16.30
CA ASN A 156 -5.48 -27.06 -15.15
C ASN A 156 -5.45 -26.33 -13.81
N PHE A 157 -5.51 -24.99 -13.81
CA PHE A 157 -5.42 -24.21 -12.57
C PHE A 157 -6.78 -24.13 -11.85
N ASN A 158 -6.86 -24.75 -10.68
CA ASN A 158 -8.07 -24.71 -9.84
C ASN A 158 -8.14 -23.41 -9.02
N ALA A 159 -8.59 -22.33 -9.67
CA ALA A 159 -8.73 -21.01 -9.06
C ALA A 159 -9.70 -21.01 -7.88
N ARG A 160 -10.77 -21.81 -7.93
CA ARG A 160 -11.77 -21.91 -6.87
C ARG A 160 -11.17 -22.36 -5.54
N SER A 161 -10.42 -23.44 -5.52
CA SER A 161 -9.80 -23.97 -4.31
C SER A 161 -8.85 -22.95 -3.67
N VAL A 162 -8.06 -22.24 -4.48
CA VAL A 162 -7.13 -21.22 -3.97
C VAL A 162 -7.87 -20.02 -3.38
N VAL A 163 -8.92 -19.54 -4.05
CA VAL A 163 -9.75 -18.41 -3.54
C VAL A 163 -10.44 -18.79 -2.23
N GLU A 164 -11.06 -19.96 -2.16
CA GLU A 164 -11.73 -20.46 -0.96
C GLU A 164 -10.73 -20.55 0.22
N THR A 165 -9.55 -21.13 0.00
CA THR A 165 -8.50 -21.24 1.03
C THR A 165 -8.00 -19.86 1.50
N ILE A 166 -7.82 -18.89 0.60
CA ILE A 166 -7.41 -17.54 0.97
C ILE A 166 -8.50 -16.88 1.81
N MET A 167 -9.77 -16.96 1.38
CA MET A 167 -10.90 -16.39 2.12
C MET A 167 -11.05 -16.99 3.52
N GLU A 168 -10.95 -18.31 3.64
CA GLU A 168 -10.99 -18.99 4.96
C GLU A 168 -9.87 -18.50 5.88
N ARG A 169 -8.65 -18.39 5.38
CA ARG A 169 -7.51 -17.88 6.17
C ARG A 169 -7.68 -16.42 6.57
N MET A 170 -8.22 -15.58 5.70
CA MET A 170 -8.51 -14.18 6.01
C MET A 170 -9.59 -14.05 7.08
N LEU A 171 -10.65 -14.87 7.03
CA LEU A 171 -11.69 -14.91 8.03
C LEU A 171 -11.15 -15.38 9.39
N LEU A 172 -10.32 -16.40 9.43
CA LEU A 172 -9.67 -16.87 10.66
C LEU A 172 -8.75 -15.78 11.26
N ALA A 173 -7.98 -15.08 10.43
CA ALA A 173 -7.11 -13.98 10.87
C ALA A 173 -7.90 -12.77 11.41
N SER A 174 -9.12 -12.54 10.93
CA SER A 174 -9.98 -11.45 11.42
C SER A 174 -10.74 -11.79 12.70
N ALA A 175 -10.83 -13.08 13.04
CA ALA A 175 -11.55 -13.57 14.22
C ALA A 175 -10.65 -13.71 15.49
N CYS A 176 -9.33 -13.55 15.34
CA CYS A 176 -8.35 -13.49 16.43
C CYS A 176 -8.05 -12.05 16.83
#